data_d536c6d593a02bcbecbb9906173e9355
#
_entry.id   d536c6d593a02bcbecbb9906173e9355
#
_cell.length_a   1.000
_cell.length_b   1.000
_cell.length_c   1.000
_cell.angle_alpha   90.00
_cell.angle_beta   90.00
_cell.angle_gamma   90.00
#
_symmetry.space_group_name_H-M   'P 1'
#
loop_
_entity.id
_entity.type
_entity.pdbx_description
1 polymer ?
#
loop_
_entity_poly.entity_id
_entity_poly.type
_entity_poly.pdbx_seq_one_letter_code
_entity_poly.pdbx_strand_id
1 'polypeptide(L)'
;MYFRIWLGKMVKIINKTDHVIALFINDQWETIMPTGLCCKFREDKSDPIVKEGITFIPTRIKDISNLPKRELHTVIIVERDIAQYLWKTHCREDVCYLNAPIVRDDKYNSLAAMSLVCMNDVLIRYCL
;
A
#
# COMPACT_ATOMS: atom_id res chain seq x y z
N MET A 1 -1.89 8.30 -10.55
CA MET A 1 -0.44 8.43 -10.33
C MET A 1 -0.14 9.87 -9.98
N TYR A 2 0.72 10.09 -9.01
CA TYR A 2 1.07 11.42 -8.54
C TYR A 2 2.59 11.63 -8.69
N PHE A 3 2.99 12.77 -9.27
CA PHE A 3 4.38 13.13 -9.44
C PHE A 3 4.68 14.41 -8.67
N ARG A 4 5.85 14.44 -8.03
CA ARG A 4 6.35 15.63 -7.36
C ARG A 4 7.82 15.81 -7.67
N ILE A 5 8.21 17.07 -7.91
CA ILE A 5 9.62 17.46 -8.09
C ILE A 5 10.11 18.04 -6.78
N TRP A 6 11.19 17.46 -6.23
CA TRP A 6 11.82 17.93 -5.00
C TRP A 6 13.34 17.91 -5.17
N LEU A 7 13.99 19.04 -4.91
CA LEU A 7 15.44 19.23 -5.11
C LEU A 7 15.89 18.75 -6.51
N GLY A 8 15.11 19.06 -7.54
CA GLY A 8 15.40 18.66 -8.91
C GLY A 8 15.11 17.20 -9.23
N LYS A 9 14.61 16.42 -8.26
CA LYS A 9 14.23 15.02 -8.46
C LYS A 9 12.71 14.90 -8.53
N MET A 10 12.22 14.06 -9.43
CA MET A 10 10.82 13.75 -9.53
C MET A 10 10.53 12.53 -8.65
N VAL A 11 9.68 12.71 -7.64
CA VAL A 11 9.18 11.61 -6.81
C VAL A 11 7.81 11.21 -7.34
N LYS A 12 7.68 9.92 -7.65
CA LYS A 12 6.45 9.32 -8.14
C LYS A 12 5.74 8.63 -6.99
N ILE A 13 4.46 8.93 -6.81
CA ILE A 13 3.63 8.27 -5.80
C ILE A 13 2.54 7.49 -6.52
N ILE A 14 2.48 6.18 -6.27
CA ILE A 14 1.51 5.28 -6.86
C ILE A 14 0.56 4.82 -5.77
N ASN A 15 -0.72 5.11 -5.92
CA ASN A 15 -1.75 4.66 -4.99
C ASN A 15 -2.30 3.30 -5.47
N LYS A 16 -1.93 2.23 -4.77
CA LYS A 16 -2.38 0.87 -5.05
C LYS A 16 -3.39 0.37 -4.01
N THR A 17 -4.08 1.30 -3.36
CA THR A 17 -5.29 1.03 -2.58
C THR A 17 -6.53 1.21 -3.46
N ASP A 18 -7.69 0.87 -2.96
CA ASP A 18 -8.97 1.14 -3.61
C ASP A 18 -9.62 2.45 -3.16
N HIS A 19 -8.86 3.28 -2.42
CA HIS A 19 -9.33 4.57 -1.90
C HIS A 19 -8.74 5.73 -2.68
N VAL A 20 -9.53 6.79 -2.84
CA VAL A 20 -8.98 8.11 -3.17
C VAL A 20 -8.30 8.64 -1.91
N ILE A 21 -7.05 9.07 -2.02
CA ILE A 21 -6.25 9.50 -0.87
C ILE A 21 -6.02 11.00 -0.94
N ALA A 22 -6.31 11.70 0.16
CA ALA A 22 -5.81 13.06 0.39
C ALA A 22 -4.62 12.97 1.33
N LEU A 23 -3.44 13.32 0.83
CA LEU A 23 -2.19 13.30 1.58
C LEU A 23 -1.68 14.72 1.77
N PHE A 24 -1.24 15.05 2.99
CA PHE A 24 -0.69 16.37 3.30
C PHE A 24 0.77 16.40 2.85
N ILE A 25 1.03 17.20 1.81
CA ILE A 25 2.34 17.30 1.19
C ILE A 25 2.70 18.78 1.08
N ASN A 26 3.81 19.17 1.69
CA ASN A 26 4.34 20.53 1.59
C ASN A 26 3.30 21.60 1.94
N ASP A 27 2.67 21.44 3.09
CA ASP A 27 1.65 22.33 3.66
C ASP A 27 0.35 22.44 2.84
N GLN A 28 0.11 21.48 1.95
CA GLN A 28 -1.12 21.41 1.14
C GLN A 28 -1.67 20.00 1.11
N TRP A 29 -3.00 19.90 0.97
CA TRP A 29 -3.66 18.63 0.72
C TRP A 29 -3.63 18.31 -0.76
N GLU A 30 -3.03 17.18 -1.10
CA GLU A 30 -2.96 16.68 -2.46
C GLU A 30 -3.82 15.43 -2.61
N THR A 31 -4.56 15.35 -3.71
CA THR A 31 -5.41 14.20 -4.01
C THR A 31 -4.65 13.21 -4.88
N ILE A 32 -4.58 11.96 -4.43
CA ILE A 32 -3.90 10.90 -5.15
C ILE A 32 -4.92 9.83 -5.49
N MET A 33 -5.21 9.69 -6.77
CA MET A 33 -6.19 8.72 -7.27
C MET A 33 -5.60 7.31 -7.31
N PRO A 34 -6.43 6.26 -7.12
CA PRO A 34 -5.99 4.90 -7.35
C PRO A 34 -5.45 4.71 -8.77
N THR A 35 -4.40 3.93 -8.90
CA THR A 35 -3.77 3.62 -10.19
C THR A 35 -4.06 2.18 -10.57
N GLY A 36 -5.01 1.96 -11.46
CA GLY A 36 -5.40 0.62 -11.89
C GLY A 36 -6.04 -0.20 -10.78
N LEU A 37 -5.84 -1.51 -10.83
CA LEU A 37 -6.35 -2.43 -9.80
C LEU A 37 -5.50 -2.34 -8.54
N CYS A 38 -6.14 -2.31 -7.38
CA CYS A 38 -5.44 -2.24 -6.09
C CYS A 38 -4.67 -3.54 -5.81
N CYS A 39 -3.62 -3.44 -4.99
CA CYS A 39 -2.90 -4.60 -4.48
C CYS A 39 -3.79 -5.38 -3.52
N LYS A 40 -3.82 -6.69 -3.69
CA LYS A 40 -4.59 -7.62 -2.83
C LYS A 40 -3.77 -8.87 -2.57
N PHE A 41 -4.05 -9.51 -1.43
CA PHE A 41 -3.52 -10.83 -1.18
C PHE A 41 -4.14 -11.85 -2.14
N ARG A 42 -3.28 -12.70 -2.70
CA ARG A 42 -3.71 -13.91 -3.40
C ARG A 42 -3.55 -15.09 -2.45
N GLU A 43 -4.63 -15.82 -2.24
CA GLU A 43 -4.67 -16.93 -1.29
C GLU A 43 -4.86 -18.25 -2.01
N ASP A 44 -4.13 -19.27 -1.54
CA ASP A 44 -4.40 -20.67 -1.88
C ASP A 44 -5.22 -21.29 -0.73
N LYS A 45 -6.35 -21.91 -1.07
CA LYS A 45 -7.19 -22.62 -0.11
C LYS A 45 -6.95 -24.11 -0.26
N SER A 46 -6.71 -24.78 0.88
CA SER A 46 -6.59 -26.22 0.95
C SER A 46 -7.97 -26.87 1.11
N ASP A 47 -8.01 -28.19 0.96
CA ASP A 47 -9.23 -28.95 1.16
C ASP A 47 -9.77 -28.76 2.58
N PRO A 48 -11.11 -28.78 2.76
CA PRO A 48 -11.71 -28.65 4.08
C PRO A 48 -11.29 -29.78 5.02
N ILE A 49 -11.06 -29.41 6.29
CA ILE A 49 -10.75 -30.35 7.38
C ILE A 49 -11.84 -30.23 8.42
N VAL A 50 -12.46 -31.36 8.80
CA VAL A 50 -13.46 -31.38 9.86
C VAL A 50 -12.81 -31.86 11.16
N LYS A 51 -12.96 -31.06 12.22
CA LYS A 51 -12.47 -31.40 13.54
C LYS A 51 -13.48 -30.90 14.58
N GLU A 52 -13.85 -31.76 15.52
CA GLU A 52 -14.83 -31.45 16.56
C GLU A 52 -16.16 -30.95 15.97
N GLY A 53 -16.60 -31.51 14.82
CA GLY A 53 -17.82 -31.10 14.13
C GLY A 53 -17.74 -29.76 13.40
N ILE A 54 -16.55 -29.09 13.42
CA ILE A 54 -16.34 -27.80 12.77
C ILE A 54 -15.57 -28.03 11.49
N THR A 55 -16.01 -27.40 10.40
CA THR A 55 -15.31 -27.43 9.12
C THR A 55 -14.35 -26.25 9.04
N PHE A 56 -13.08 -26.53 8.85
CA PHE A 56 -12.02 -25.54 8.65
C PHE A 56 -11.53 -25.60 7.21
N ILE A 57 -11.28 -24.43 6.62
CA ILE A 57 -10.67 -24.34 5.30
C ILE A 57 -9.31 -23.65 5.47
N PRO A 58 -8.21 -24.43 5.50
CA PRO A 58 -6.88 -23.83 5.62
C PRO A 58 -6.57 -22.95 4.41
N THR A 59 -6.02 -21.77 4.68
CA THR A 59 -5.57 -20.86 3.64
C THR A 59 -4.13 -20.41 3.91
N ARG A 60 -3.44 -20.03 2.86
CA ARG A 60 -2.15 -19.39 2.95
C ARG A 60 -2.04 -18.27 1.92
N ILE A 61 -1.24 -17.26 2.22
CA ILE A 61 -0.95 -16.19 1.27
C ILE A 61 0.06 -16.71 0.25
N LYS A 62 -0.31 -16.67 -1.02
CA LYS A 62 0.54 -17.08 -2.12
C LYS A 62 1.45 -15.93 -2.56
N ASP A 63 0.86 -14.77 -2.85
CA ASP A 63 1.56 -13.55 -3.26
C ASP A 63 0.63 -12.35 -3.16
N ILE A 64 1.07 -11.22 -3.70
CA ILE A 64 0.29 -9.99 -3.81
C ILE A 64 0.02 -9.73 -5.29
N SER A 65 -1.25 -9.54 -5.64
CA SER A 65 -1.65 -9.19 -7.00
C SER A 65 -1.47 -7.70 -7.26
N ASN A 66 -1.22 -7.35 -8.53
CA ASN A 66 -1.17 -5.97 -9.03
C ASN A 66 -0.06 -5.10 -8.42
N LEU A 67 1.00 -5.72 -7.91
CA LEU A 67 2.13 -5.01 -7.35
C LEU A 67 3.04 -4.51 -8.48
N PRO A 68 3.29 -3.18 -8.57
CA PRO A 68 4.22 -2.64 -9.55
C PRO A 68 5.66 -3.09 -9.28
N LYS A 69 6.48 -3.09 -10.32
CA LYS A 69 7.92 -3.29 -10.17
C LYS A 69 8.53 -2.14 -9.37
N ARG A 70 9.60 -2.46 -8.65
CA ARG A 70 10.37 -1.44 -7.94
C ARG A 70 11.02 -0.49 -8.95
N GLU A 71 10.89 0.81 -8.69
CA GLU A 71 11.52 1.87 -9.46
C GLU A 71 12.16 2.89 -8.50
N LEU A 72 13.27 3.51 -8.92
CA LEU A 72 13.87 4.59 -8.14
C LEU A 72 12.91 5.77 -8.04
N HIS A 73 13.02 6.51 -6.95
CA HIS A 73 12.22 7.73 -6.69
C HIS A 73 10.71 7.46 -6.73
N THR A 74 10.30 6.24 -6.35
CA THR A 74 8.91 5.83 -6.39
C THR A 74 8.48 5.30 -5.04
N VAL A 75 7.31 5.78 -4.58
CA VAL A 75 6.63 5.33 -3.38
C VAL A 75 5.34 4.64 -3.81
N ILE A 76 5.10 3.45 -3.29
CA ILE A 76 3.87 2.71 -3.56
C ILE A 76 3.05 2.67 -2.28
N ILE A 77 1.85 3.22 -2.31
CA ILE A 77 0.94 3.19 -1.16
C ILE A 77 0.05 1.95 -1.28
N VAL A 78 0.07 1.14 -0.24
CA VAL A 78 -0.75 -0.08 -0.13
C VAL A 78 -1.42 -0.12 1.24
N GLU A 79 -2.30 -1.08 1.45
CA GLU A 79 -2.87 -1.32 2.77
C GLU A 79 -1.77 -1.76 3.76
N ARG A 80 -1.98 -1.47 5.04
CA ARG A 80 -0.97 -1.72 6.10
C ARG A 80 -0.51 -3.18 6.14
N ASP A 81 -1.42 -4.12 6.13
CA ASP A 81 -1.11 -5.54 6.20
C ASP A 81 -0.33 -6.03 4.96
N ILE A 82 -0.61 -5.46 3.80
CA ILE A 82 0.12 -5.74 2.56
C ILE A 82 1.55 -5.18 2.65
N ALA A 83 1.71 -3.95 3.15
CA ALA A 83 3.04 -3.35 3.33
C ALA A 83 3.90 -4.20 4.29
N GLN A 84 3.34 -4.61 5.41
CA GLN A 84 4.03 -5.45 6.39
C GLN A 84 4.43 -6.81 5.79
N TYR A 85 3.54 -7.44 5.05
CA TYR A 85 3.83 -8.70 4.36
C TYR A 85 4.97 -8.55 3.35
N LEU A 86 4.93 -7.52 2.51
CA LEU A 86 5.94 -7.29 1.48
C LEU A 86 7.31 -6.96 2.06
N TRP A 87 7.36 -6.23 3.16
CA TRP A 87 8.61 -5.98 3.86
C TRP A 87 9.17 -7.27 4.45
N LYS A 88 8.33 -8.04 5.14
CA LYS A 88 8.74 -9.26 5.85
C LYS A 88 9.19 -10.36 4.88
N THR A 89 8.53 -10.52 3.73
CA THR A 89 8.76 -11.63 2.82
C THR A 89 9.66 -11.30 1.63
N HIS A 90 9.62 -10.06 1.15
CA HIS A 90 10.31 -9.64 -0.07
C HIS A 90 11.24 -8.45 0.15
N CYS A 91 11.36 -7.96 1.37
CA CYS A 91 12.19 -6.80 1.72
C CYS A 91 11.90 -5.57 0.82
N ARG A 92 10.61 -5.38 0.45
CA ARG A 92 10.19 -4.25 -0.38
C ARG A 92 10.16 -2.98 0.47
N GLU A 93 11.16 -2.13 0.32
CA GLU A 93 11.29 -0.86 1.05
C GLU A 93 10.47 0.28 0.43
N ASP A 94 10.01 0.11 -0.80
CA ASP A 94 9.29 1.15 -1.55
C ASP A 94 7.78 1.22 -1.25
N VAL A 95 7.27 0.30 -0.41
CA VAL A 95 5.87 0.28 -0.03
C VAL A 95 5.66 1.01 1.30
N CYS A 96 4.60 1.80 1.33
CA CYS A 96 4.18 2.57 2.50
C CYS A 96 2.68 2.42 2.71
N TYR A 97 2.21 2.79 3.89
CA TYR A 97 0.78 2.85 4.18
C TYR A 97 0.42 4.15 4.89
N LEU A 98 -0.85 4.50 4.90
CA LEU A 98 -1.32 5.74 5.51
C LEU A 98 -1.18 5.67 7.02
N ASN A 99 -0.61 6.73 7.62
CA ASN A 99 -0.51 6.85 9.06
C ASN A 99 -1.82 7.42 9.63
N ALA A 100 -2.48 6.64 10.50
CA ALA A 100 -3.72 7.06 11.18
C ALA A 100 -4.73 7.73 10.23
N PRO A 101 -5.14 7.06 9.14
CA PRO A 101 -6.03 7.67 8.17
C PRO A 101 -7.42 7.91 8.77
N ILE A 102 -8.05 8.99 8.33
CA ILE A 102 -9.44 9.30 8.66
C ILE A 102 -10.30 9.21 7.41
N VAL A 103 -11.55 8.79 7.59
CA VAL A 103 -12.53 8.79 6.49
C VAL A 103 -12.90 10.24 6.20
N ARG A 104 -12.63 10.67 4.96
CA ARG A 104 -12.96 12.01 4.50
C ARG A 104 -14.33 12.06 3.86
N ASP A 105 -14.67 11.02 3.10
CA ASP A 105 -15.94 10.92 2.39
C ASP A 105 -16.27 9.44 2.13
N ASP A 106 -17.29 8.93 2.83
CA ASP A 106 -17.74 7.55 2.70
C ASP A 106 -18.28 7.24 1.30
N LYS A 107 -18.95 8.21 0.68
CA LYS A 107 -19.59 8.03 -0.62
C LYS A 107 -18.58 7.77 -1.72
N TYR A 108 -17.41 8.41 -1.64
CA TYR A 108 -16.35 8.30 -2.64
C TYR A 108 -15.18 7.45 -2.17
N ASN A 109 -15.35 6.74 -1.04
CA ASN A 109 -14.31 5.87 -0.49
C ASN A 109 -12.97 6.62 -0.31
N SER A 110 -13.04 7.85 0.21
CA SER A 110 -11.90 8.74 0.33
C SER A 110 -11.33 8.74 1.75
N LEU A 111 -10.01 8.63 1.85
CA LEU A 111 -9.26 8.69 3.10
C LEU A 111 -8.31 9.88 3.08
N ALA A 112 -8.06 10.44 4.26
CA ALA A 112 -7.08 11.51 4.43
C ALA A 112 -6.05 11.10 5.48
N ALA A 113 -4.78 11.42 5.23
CA ALA A 113 -3.70 11.17 6.15
C ALA A 113 -2.65 12.28 6.09
N MET A 114 -2.06 12.61 7.24
CA MET A 114 -1.01 13.62 7.33
C MET A 114 0.35 13.08 6.86
N SER A 115 0.55 11.77 6.92
CA SER A 115 1.86 11.16 6.66
C SER A 115 1.73 9.71 6.22
N LEU A 116 2.83 9.19 5.70
CA LEU A 116 2.98 7.78 5.32
C LEU A 116 3.90 7.08 6.30
N VAL A 117 3.62 5.82 6.58
CA VAL A 117 4.50 4.95 7.37
C VAL A 117 5.33 4.10 6.42
N CYS A 118 6.66 4.19 6.55
CA CYS A 118 7.62 3.32 5.87
C CYS A 118 7.98 2.16 6.79
N MET A 119 8.27 1.00 6.22
CA MET A 119 8.66 -0.16 7.02
C MET A 119 10.07 -0.02 7.60
N ASN A 120 10.91 0.82 6.98
CA ASN A 120 12.21 1.26 7.50
C ASN A 120 12.63 2.56 6.81
N ASP A 121 13.84 3.01 7.02
CA ASP A 121 14.33 4.27 6.45
C ASP A 121 15.10 4.14 5.13
N VAL A 122 15.19 2.94 4.56
CA VAL A 122 15.92 2.70 3.30
C VAL A 122 15.32 3.49 2.15
N LEU A 123 14.00 3.51 2.04
CA LEU A 123 13.30 4.29 1.01
C LEU A 123 13.72 5.77 1.04
N ILE A 124 13.70 6.36 2.22
CA ILE A 124 13.97 7.79 2.43
C ILE A 124 15.45 8.11 2.16
N ARG A 125 16.36 7.26 2.66
CA ARG A 125 17.80 7.52 2.62
C ARG A 125 18.43 7.23 1.27
N TYR A 126 17.95 6.20 0.56
CA TYR A 126 18.65 5.66 -0.61
C TYR A 126 17.84 5.60 -1.89
N CYS A 127 16.51 5.67 -1.81
CA CYS A 127 15.63 5.46 -2.96
C CYS A 127 14.81 6.70 -3.37
N LEU A 128 14.81 7.73 -2.55
CA LEU A 128 14.12 8.99 -2.85
C LEU A 128 15.07 10.20 -3.01
#